data_f1f083e259976edacb72ea5782c3c75d
#
_entry.id   f1f083e259976edacb72ea5782c3c75d
#
_cell.length_a   1.000
_cell.length_b   1.000
_cell.length_c   1.000
_cell.angle_alpha   90.00
_cell.angle_beta   90.00
_cell.angle_gamma   90.00
#
_symmetry.space_group_name_H-M   'P 1'
#
loop_
_entity.id
_entity.type
_entity.pdbx_description
1 polymer ?
#
loop_
_entity_poly.entity_id
_entity_poly.type
_entity_poly.pdbx_seq_one_letter_code
_entity_poly.pdbx_strand_id
1 'polypeptide(L)'
;LRCLVGSEMCIRDSNMNMKAAFLEVMNDALGSVAVIVSAIVLISTGWAGFDAVAGGIIALMMIPRAFVLLRNAVRVLLEETPQELDLDEVREHLEQVPHVVAVHDLHASTVSTGMPVVMAHVVVERGLTMDDAADILSQLQNCLREHFPVSVPHTTFQLEPEGYDSDSRKELHS
;
A
#
# COMPACT_ATOMS: atom_id res chain seq x y z
N LEU A 1 4.42 -12.50 -26.22
CA LEU A 1 4.07 -13.26 -25.01
C LEU A 1 4.37 -12.54 -23.68
N ARG A 2 5.10 -11.39 -23.70
CA ARG A 2 5.43 -10.62 -22.47
C ARG A 2 4.35 -9.64 -22.01
N CYS A 3 3.31 -9.41 -22.81
CA CYS A 3 2.23 -8.46 -22.48
C CYS A 3 1.09 -9.06 -21.63
N LEU A 4 1.07 -10.38 -21.40
CA LEU A 4 -0.03 -11.06 -20.71
C LEU A 4 0.10 -11.10 -19.18
N VAL A 5 1.32 -11.00 -18.64
CA VAL A 5 1.54 -11.09 -17.18
C VAL A 5 1.12 -9.81 -16.45
N GLY A 6 1.33 -8.63 -17.05
CA GLY A 6 0.89 -7.36 -16.46
C GLY A 6 -0.64 -7.16 -16.45
N SER A 7 -1.36 -7.77 -17.40
CA SER A 7 -2.82 -7.64 -17.47
C SER A 7 -3.55 -8.53 -16.46
N GLU A 8 -2.98 -9.66 -16.08
CA GLU A 8 -3.60 -10.54 -15.07
C GLU A 8 -3.52 -9.95 -13.65
N MET A 9 -2.47 -9.21 -13.34
CA MET A 9 -2.32 -8.55 -12.04
C MET A 9 -3.31 -7.39 -11.89
N CYS A 10 -3.47 -6.55 -12.91
CA CYS A 10 -4.47 -5.47 -12.91
C CYS A 10 -5.92 -6.01 -12.85
N ILE A 11 -6.20 -7.17 -13.49
CA ILE A 11 -7.53 -7.81 -13.47
C ILE A 11 -7.81 -8.41 -12.09
N ARG A 12 -6.80 -8.93 -11.41
CA ARG A 12 -6.94 -9.54 -10.08
C ARG A 12 -7.24 -8.49 -9.00
N ASP A 13 -6.55 -7.35 -9.03
CA ASP A 13 -6.80 -6.24 -8.10
C ASP A 13 -8.15 -5.58 -8.35
N SER A 14 -8.56 -5.41 -9.60
CA SER A 14 -9.89 -4.89 -9.94
C SER A 14 -11.01 -5.86 -9.50
N ASN A 15 -10.79 -7.18 -9.57
CA ASN A 15 -11.75 -8.17 -9.10
C ASN A 15 -11.90 -8.20 -7.58
N MET A 16 -10.80 -8.00 -6.82
CA MET A 16 -10.87 -7.93 -5.36
C MET A 16 -11.56 -6.65 -4.89
N ASN A 17 -11.24 -5.53 -5.50
CA ASN A 17 -11.88 -4.25 -5.20
C ASN A 17 -13.38 -4.26 -5.61
N MET A 18 -13.72 -4.87 -6.73
CA MET A 18 -15.11 -5.03 -7.17
C MET A 18 -15.91 -5.96 -6.23
N LYS A 19 -15.30 -7.05 -5.72
CA LYS A 19 -15.95 -7.91 -4.72
C LYS A 19 -16.18 -7.19 -3.40
N ALA A 20 -15.19 -6.38 -2.95
CA ALA A 20 -15.33 -5.57 -1.75
C ALA A 20 -16.46 -4.55 -1.90
N ALA A 21 -16.50 -3.82 -3.01
CA ALA A 21 -17.57 -2.85 -3.31
C ALA A 21 -18.95 -3.53 -3.43
N PHE A 22 -19.02 -4.72 -4.06
CA PHE A 22 -20.27 -5.47 -4.15
C PHE A 22 -20.79 -5.91 -2.77
N LEU A 23 -19.90 -6.42 -1.89
CA LEU A 23 -20.27 -6.79 -0.54
C LEU A 23 -20.74 -5.57 0.28
N GLU A 24 -20.15 -4.41 0.00
CA GLU A 24 -20.54 -3.14 0.62
C GLU A 24 -21.96 -2.75 0.25
N VAL A 25 -22.25 -2.70 -1.05
CA VAL A 25 -23.59 -2.38 -1.54
C VAL A 25 -24.64 -3.41 -1.08
N MET A 26 -24.26 -4.70 -1.03
CA MET A 26 -25.13 -5.76 -0.54
C MET A 26 -25.48 -5.56 0.95
N ASN A 27 -24.50 -5.22 1.78
CA ASN A 27 -24.75 -4.96 3.20
C ASN A 27 -25.64 -3.73 3.42
N ASP A 28 -25.45 -2.68 2.62
CA ASP A 28 -26.28 -1.48 2.70
C ASP A 28 -27.73 -1.78 2.24
N ALA A 29 -27.89 -2.61 1.19
CA ALA A 29 -29.20 -3.08 0.76
C ALA A 29 -29.90 -3.93 1.82
N LEU A 30 -29.19 -4.86 2.46
CA LEU A 30 -29.72 -5.66 3.56
C LEU A 30 -30.12 -4.81 4.78
N GLY A 31 -29.34 -3.80 5.11
CA GLY A 31 -29.67 -2.82 6.15
C GLY A 31 -30.95 -2.06 5.82
N SER A 32 -31.12 -1.61 4.58
CA SER A 32 -32.33 -0.92 4.12
C SER A 32 -33.56 -1.82 4.17
N VAL A 33 -33.44 -3.08 3.75
CA VAL A 33 -34.53 -4.09 3.87
C VAL A 33 -34.89 -4.32 5.33
N ALA A 34 -33.91 -4.43 6.24
CA ALA A 34 -34.17 -4.62 7.65
C ALA A 34 -34.97 -3.44 8.26
N VAL A 35 -34.64 -2.20 7.86
CA VAL A 35 -35.40 -1.01 8.31
C VAL A 35 -36.83 -1.04 7.79
N ILE A 36 -37.05 -1.42 6.52
CA ILE A 36 -38.41 -1.53 5.94
C ILE A 36 -39.22 -2.59 6.69
N VAL A 37 -38.64 -3.77 6.94
CA VAL A 37 -39.28 -4.85 7.71
C VAL A 37 -39.62 -4.38 9.13
N SER A 38 -38.70 -3.67 9.78
CA SER A 38 -38.92 -3.10 11.11
C SER A 38 -40.11 -2.14 11.12
N ALA A 39 -40.20 -1.25 10.13
CA ALA A 39 -41.33 -0.33 10.00
C ALA A 39 -42.67 -1.04 9.79
N ILE A 40 -42.71 -2.10 8.95
CA ILE A 40 -43.91 -2.92 8.74
C ILE A 40 -44.35 -3.62 10.04
N VAL A 41 -43.40 -4.20 10.76
CA VAL A 41 -43.70 -4.86 12.06
C VAL A 41 -44.22 -3.86 13.06
N LEU A 42 -43.63 -2.68 13.17
CA LEU A 42 -44.09 -1.62 14.08
C LEU A 42 -45.52 -1.20 13.75
N ILE A 43 -45.86 -0.99 12.47
CA ILE A 43 -47.20 -0.56 12.04
C ILE A 43 -48.22 -1.68 12.31
N SER A 44 -47.87 -2.95 12.11
CA SER A 44 -48.77 -4.08 12.23
C SER A 44 -48.98 -4.54 13.66
N THR A 45 -47.95 -4.46 14.53
CA THR A 45 -47.99 -4.98 15.90
C THR A 45 -48.03 -3.89 16.97
N GLY A 46 -47.66 -2.64 16.63
CA GLY A 46 -47.48 -1.56 17.60
C GLY A 46 -46.27 -1.71 18.51
N TRP A 47 -45.44 -2.73 18.29
CA TRP A 47 -44.30 -3.03 19.16
C TRP A 47 -43.03 -2.29 18.75
N ALA A 48 -42.75 -1.17 19.41
CA ALA A 48 -41.59 -0.33 19.14
C ALA A 48 -40.23 -0.99 19.52
N GLY A 49 -40.25 -2.04 20.36
CA GLY A 49 -39.03 -2.74 20.75
C GLY A 49 -38.31 -3.44 19.58
N PHE A 50 -39.02 -3.81 18.52
CA PHE A 50 -38.43 -4.44 17.35
C PHE A 50 -37.51 -3.51 16.59
N ASP A 51 -37.87 -2.24 16.45
CA ASP A 51 -37.05 -1.20 15.80
C ASP A 51 -35.73 -0.96 16.56
N ALA A 52 -35.80 -0.87 17.88
CA ALA A 52 -34.61 -0.72 18.73
C ALA A 52 -33.65 -1.91 18.62
N VAL A 53 -34.18 -3.14 18.56
CA VAL A 53 -33.37 -4.36 18.38
C VAL A 53 -32.75 -4.40 16.98
N ALA A 54 -33.54 -4.12 15.94
CA ALA A 54 -33.04 -4.09 14.57
C ALA A 54 -31.94 -3.02 14.37
N GLY A 55 -32.18 -1.80 14.91
CA GLY A 55 -31.18 -0.73 14.90
C GLY A 55 -29.90 -1.10 15.65
N GLY A 56 -30.02 -1.76 16.80
CA GLY A 56 -28.91 -2.25 17.59
C GLY A 56 -28.05 -3.29 16.84
N ILE A 57 -28.70 -4.23 16.14
CA ILE A 57 -28.01 -5.24 15.32
C ILE A 57 -27.26 -4.57 14.15
N ILE A 58 -27.90 -3.65 13.44
CA ILE A 58 -27.26 -2.92 12.33
C ILE A 58 -26.07 -2.12 12.84
N ALA A 59 -26.21 -1.41 13.95
CA ALA A 59 -25.12 -0.65 14.57
C ALA A 59 -23.93 -1.57 14.94
N LEU A 60 -24.22 -2.73 15.56
CA LEU A 60 -23.20 -3.71 15.95
C LEU A 60 -22.46 -4.29 14.73
N MET A 61 -23.14 -4.49 13.61
CA MET A 61 -22.51 -4.92 12.36
C MET A 61 -21.66 -3.84 11.71
N MET A 62 -21.99 -2.56 11.92
CA MET A 62 -21.24 -1.44 11.34
C MET A 62 -19.93 -1.13 12.09
N ILE A 63 -19.86 -1.38 13.39
CA ILE A 63 -18.69 -1.06 14.23
C ILE A 63 -17.40 -1.72 13.70
N PRO A 64 -17.34 -3.05 13.45
CA PRO A 64 -16.11 -3.70 12.99
C PRO A 64 -15.64 -3.12 11.65
N ARG A 65 -16.58 -2.80 10.76
CA ARG A 65 -16.28 -2.23 9.44
C ARG A 65 -15.70 -0.82 9.56
N ALA A 66 -16.32 0.04 10.37
CA ALA A 66 -15.81 1.37 10.64
C ALA A 66 -14.40 1.32 11.23
N PHE A 67 -14.12 0.36 12.11
CA PHE A 67 -12.80 0.17 12.70
C PHE A 67 -11.74 -0.25 11.66
N VAL A 68 -12.09 -1.18 10.75
CA VAL A 68 -11.18 -1.58 9.65
C VAL A 68 -10.88 -0.41 8.73
N LEU A 69 -11.89 0.37 8.33
CA LEU A 69 -11.70 1.55 7.50
C LEU A 69 -10.83 2.61 8.19
N LEU A 70 -11.09 2.86 9.46
CA LEU A 70 -10.29 3.81 10.26
C LEU A 70 -8.84 3.33 10.35
N ARG A 71 -8.60 2.06 10.64
CA ARG A 71 -7.25 1.49 10.71
C ARG A 71 -6.50 1.64 9.38
N ASN A 72 -7.15 1.35 8.25
CA ASN A 72 -6.55 1.49 6.94
C ASN A 72 -6.24 2.96 6.62
N ALA A 73 -7.14 3.88 6.96
CA ALA A 73 -6.90 5.31 6.79
C ALA A 73 -5.71 5.80 7.65
N VAL A 74 -5.62 5.34 8.90
CA VAL A 74 -4.50 5.68 9.79
C VAL A 74 -3.17 5.15 9.24
N ARG A 75 -3.13 3.93 8.71
CA ARG A 75 -1.92 3.36 8.09
C ARG A 75 -1.40 4.19 6.92
N VAL A 76 -2.31 4.62 6.04
CA VAL A 76 -1.95 5.50 4.91
C VAL A 76 -1.44 6.86 5.43
N LEU A 77 -2.10 7.45 6.43
CA LEU A 77 -1.67 8.73 7.02
C LEU A 77 -0.33 8.65 7.77
N LEU A 78 -0.01 7.47 8.32
CA LEU A 78 1.29 7.22 8.98
C LEU A 78 2.39 6.79 8.00
N GLU A 79 2.09 6.78 6.69
CA GLU A 79 3.04 6.36 5.64
C GLU A 79 3.66 4.98 5.93
N GLU A 80 2.84 4.06 6.48
CA GLU A 80 3.30 2.71 6.85
C GLU A 80 3.83 1.97 5.61
N THR A 81 4.95 1.29 5.77
CA THR A 81 5.55 0.44 4.73
C THR A 81 4.53 -0.59 4.24
N PRO A 82 4.40 -0.80 2.91
CA PRO A 82 3.54 -1.84 2.36
C PRO A 82 3.91 -3.21 2.96
N GLN A 83 2.91 -3.97 3.46
CA GLN A 83 3.14 -5.26 4.11
C GLN A 83 3.72 -6.34 3.17
N GLU A 84 3.58 -6.14 1.87
CA GLU A 84 4.02 -7.06 0.83
C GLU A 84 5.43 -6.74 0.33
N LEU A 85 6.10 -5.71 0.88
CA LEU A 85 7.44 -5.28 0.50
C LEU A 85 8.40 -5.46 1.69
N ASP A 86 9.30 -6.42 1.59
CA ASP A 86 10.38 -6.62 2.56
C ASP A 86 11.55 -5.69 2.22
N LEU A 87 11.85 -4.74 3.11
CA LEU A 87 12.91 -3.76 2.89
C LEU A 87 14.32 -4.37 2.93
N ASP A 88 14.51 -5.46 3.65
CA ASP A 88 15.80 -6.13 3.70
C ASP A 88 16.06 -6.87 2.38
N GLU A 89 15.03 -7.50 1.80
CA GLU A 89 15.10 -8.11 0.47
C GLU A 89 15.31 -7.03 -0.62
N VAL A 90 14.62 -5.89 -0.52
CA VAL A 90 14.82 -4.76 -1.43
C VAL A 90 16.26 -4.27 -1.37
N ARG A 91 16.82 -4.08 -0.19
CA ARG A 91 18.21 -3.64 -0.02
C ARG A 91 19.19 -4.61 -0.68
N GLU A 92 19.03 -5.91 -0.41
CA GLU A 92 19.90 -6.94 -0.97
C GLU A 92 19.88 -6.95 -2.50
N HIS A 93 18.71 -6.77 -3.12
CA HIS A 93 18.59 -6.70 -4.57
C HIS A 93 19.21 -5.43 -5.16
N LEU A 94 19.02 -4.27 -4.50
CA LEU A 94 19.61 -3.01 -4.95
C LEU A 94 21.15 -3.02 -4.84
N GLU A 95 21.70 -3.68 -3.83
CA GLU A 95 23.16 -3.84 -3.66
C GLU A 95 23.81 -4.78 -4.69
N GLN A 96 23.01 -5.60 -5.40
CA GLN A 96 23.50 -6.43 -6.50
C GLN A 96 23.62 -5.69 -7.84
N VAL A 97 23.14 -4.46 -7.93
CA VAL A 97 23.27 -3.64 -9.15
C VAL A 97 24.74 -3.26 -9.34
N PRO A 98 25.31 -3.39 -10.56
CA PRO A 98 26.69 -3.02 -10.83
C PRO A 98 27.03 -1.59 -10.41
N HIS A 99 28.22 -1.40 -9.84
CA HIS A 99 28.74 -0.12 -9.33
C HIS A 99 28.04 0.41 -8.05
N VAL A 100 27.08 -0.32 -7.50
CA VAL A 100 26.51 -0.03 -6.17
C VAL A 100 27.41 -0.66 -5.11
N VAL A 101 27.82 0.15 -4.12
CA VAL A 101 28.68 -0.26 -3.00
C VAL A 101 27.85 -0.57 -1.76
N ALA A 102 26.83 0.24 -1.50
CA ALA A 102 25.93 0.07 -0.36
C ALA A 102 24.62 0.82 -0.58
N VAL A 103 23.58 0.40 0.14
CA VAL A 103 22.28 1.09 0.20
C VAL A 103 21.95 1.39 1.66
N HIS A 104 21.63 2.66 1.95
CA HIS A 104 21.21 3.08 3.29
C HIS A 104 20.02 4.05 3.20
N ASP A 105 19.44 4.37 4.35
CA ASP A 105 18.27 5.24 4.46
C ASP A 105 17.12 4.81 3.52
N LEU A 106 16.91 3.48 3.47
CA LEU A 106 15.88 2.86 2.64
C LEU A 106 14.53 2.96 3.34
N HIS A 107 13.63 3.70 2.72
CA HIS A 107 12.25 3.90 3.19
C HIS A 107 11.26 3.53 2.10
N ALA A 108 10.18 2.88 2.51
CA ALA A 108 9.03 2.67 1.64
C ALA A 108 7.77 3.16 2.35
N SER A 109 6.95 3.88 1.63
CA SER A 109 5.67 4.39 2.14
C SER A 109 4.54 4.16 1.14
N THR A 110 3.31 4.20 1.63
CA THR A 110 2.11 4.09 0.80
C THR A 110 1.44 5.44 0.73
N VAL A 111 1.54 6.13 -0.41
CA VAL A 111 0.93 7.47 -0.61
C VAL A 111 -0.58 7.38 -0.85
N SER A 112 -1.03 6.32 -1.51
CA SER A 112 -2.45 5.99 -1.68
C SER A 112 -2.60 4.48 -1.83
N THR A 113 -3.84 3.98 -1.74
CA THR A 113 -4.13 2.55 -1.88
C THR A 113 -3.53 2.01 -3.19
N GLY A 114 -2.56 1.11 -3.07
CA GLY A 114 -1.88 0.49 -4.22
C GLY A 114 -0.81 1.34 -4.90
N MET A 115 -0.36 2.44 -4.28
CA MET A 115 0.72 3.28 -4.81
C MET A 115 1.90 3.34 -3.81
N PRO A 116 2.77 2.33 -3.79
CA PRO A 116 4.00 2.36 -3.01
C PRO A 116 5.01 3.32 -3.62
N VAL A 117 5.75 3.99 -2.75
CA VAL A 117 6.89 4.84 -3.09
C VAL A 117 8.09 4.35 -2.31
N VAL A 118 9.23 4.22 -2.98
CA VAL A 118 10.50 3.84 -2.35
C VAL A 118 11.52 4.95 -2.52
N MET A 119 12.18 5.28 -1.41
CA MET A 119 13.30 6.22 -1.37
C MET A 119 14.51 5.55 -0.74
N ALA A 120 15.69 5.79 -1.30
CA ALA A 120 16.94 5.28 -0.74
C ALA A 120 18.13 6.14 -1.12
N HIS A 121 19.15 6.11 -0.26
CA HIS A 121 20.49 6.60 -0.57
C HIS A 121 21.34 5.43 -1.05
N VAL A 122 21.92 5.58 -2.23
CA VAL A 122 22.70 4.55 -2.90
C VAL A 122 24.14 5.02 -3.07
N VAL A 123 25.04 4.37 -2.35
CA VAL A 123 26.47 4.64 -2.45
C VAL A 123 27.01 3.95 -3.70
N VAL A 124 27.65 4.72 -4.57
CA VAL A 124 28.21 4.23 -5.82
C VAL A 124 29.72 4.46 -5.90
N GLU A 125 30.39 3.68 -6.73
CA GLU A 125 31.83 3.81 -6.97
C GLU A 125 32.19 5.23 -7.43
N ARG A 126 33.44 5.65 -7.15
CA ARG A 126 33.93 6.95 -7.57
C ARG A 126 34.32 6.98 -9.05
N GLY A 127 34.21 8.15 -9.65
CA GLY A 127 34.69 8.40 -11.02
C GLY A 127 33.69 8.04 -12.10
N LEU A 128 32.45 7.75 -11.73
CA LEU A 128 31.37 7.54 -12.67
C LEU A 128 30.98 8.84 -13.38
N THR A 129 30.61 8.72 -14.63
CA THR A 129 30.05 9.83 -15.42
C THR A 129 28.56 9.99 -15.14
N MET A 130 27.97 11.10 -15.60
CA MET A 130 26.51 11.28 -15.50
C MET A 130 25.72 10.26 -16.32
N ASP A 131 26.31 9.74 -17.40
CA ASP A 131 25.68 8.69 -18.21
C ASP A 131 25.68 7.36 -17.44
N ASP A 132 26.79 7.00 -16.78
CA ASP A 132 26.85 5.84 -15.90
C ASP A 132 25.82 5.94 -14.74
N ALA A 133 25.68 7.13 -14.15
CA ALA A 133 24.70 7.37 -13.10
C ALA A 133 23.25 7.19 -13.61
N ALA A 134 22.95 7.62 -14.83
CA ALA A 134 21.64 7.43 -15.46
C ALA A 134 21.35 5.93 -15.70
N ASP A 135 22.35 5.17 -16.12
CA ASP A 135 22.24 3.73 -16.34
C ASP A 135 22.01 2.98 -15.01
N ILE A 136 22.72 3.35 -13.95
CA ILE A 136 22.51 2.80 -12.59
C ILE A 136 21.08 3.09 -12.13
N LEU A 137 20.61 4.33 -12.25
CA LEU A 137 19.24 4.69 -11.87
C LEU A 137 18.21 3.86 -12.63
N SER A 138 18.40 3.65 -13.92
CA SER A 138 17.52 2.83 -14.74
C SER A 138 17.48 1.37 -14.27
N GLN A 139 18.64 0.80 -13.89
CA GLN A 139 18.75 -0.56 -13.37
C GLN A 139 18.06 -0.69 -12.00
N LEU A 140 18.28 0.25 -11.08
CA LEU A 140 17.62 0.29 -9.77
C LEU A 140 16.11 0.36 -9.91
N GLN A 141 15.60 1.23 -10.80
CA GLN A 141 14.16 1.36 -11.07
C GLN A 141 13.56 0.08 -11.68
N ASN A 142 14.26 -0.56 -12.61
CA ASN A 142 13.80 -1.79 -13.22
C ASN A 142 13.80 -2.95 -12.22
N CYS A 143 14.80 -3.01 -11.34
CA CYS A 143 14.85 -3.98 -10.25
C CYS A 143 13.57 -3.94 -9.40
N LEU A 144 13.15 -2.76 -8.96
CA LEU A 144 11.93 -2.60 -8.15
C LEU A 144 10.62 -2.84 -8.91
N ARG A 145 10.63 -2.72 -10.23
CA ARG A 145 9.44 -2.99 -11.06
C ARG A 145 9.23 -4.46 -11.36
N GLU A 146 10.30 -5.22 -11.54
CA GLU A 146 10.24 -6.55 -12.11
C GLU A 146 10.45 -7.69 -11.09
N HIS A 147 11.16 -7.44 -9.99
CA HIS A 147 11.57 -8.49 -9.08
C HIS A 147 10.67 -8.63 -7.82
N PHE A 148 9.80 -7.67 -7.56
CA PHE A 148 8.96 -7.70 -6.36
C PHE A 148 7.49 -7.97 -6.68
N PRO A 149 6.75 -8.63 -5.76
CA PRO A 149 5.34 -8.94 -5.95
C PRO A 149 4.46 -7.68 -6.06
N VAL A 150 4.93 -6.57 -5.48
CA VAL A 150 4.31 -5.25 -5.60
C VAL A 150 5.18 -4.41 -6.51
N SER A 151 4.64 -4.00 -7.66
CA SER A 151 5.33 -3.07 -8.55
C SER A 151 5.44 -1.70 -7.88
N VAL A 152 6.66 -1.17 -7.77
CA VAL A 152 6.94 0.16 -7.22
C VAL A 152 7.21 1.13 -8.39
N PRO A 153 6.18 1.84 -8.89
CA PRO A 153 6.34 2.72 -10.05
C PRO A 153 7.03 4.05 -9.71
N HIS A 154 7.01 4.45 -8.44
CA HIS A 154 7.58 5.72 -7.99
C HIS A 154 8.75 5.46 -7.05
N THR A 155 9.93 5.81 -7.52
CA THR A 155 11.18 5.65 -6.77
C THR A 155 12.00 6.94 -6.82
N THR A 156 12.67 7.24 -5.71
CA THR A 156 13.64 8.34 -5.62
C THR A 156 14.93 7.79 -5.06
N PHE A 157 16.00 7.85 -5.84
CA PHE A 157 17.32 7.43 -5.40
C PHE A 157 18.26 8.64 -5.35
N GLN A 158 18.91 8.83 -4.21
CA GLN A 158 20.02 9.75 -4.07
C GLN A 158 21.32 8.97 -4.28
N LEU A 159 22.02 9.23 -5.40
CA LEU A 159 23.32 8.62 -5.63
C LEU A 159 24.41 9.40 -4.91
N GLU A 160 25.18 8.71 -4.09
CA GLU A 160 26.26 9.27 -3.29
C GLU A 160 27.60 8.61 -3.71
N PRO A 161 28.64 9.39 -4.05
CA PRO A 161 29.94 8.79 -4.32
C PRO A 161 30.54 8.19 -3.05
N GLU A 162 31.24 7.08 -3.15
CA GLU A 162 31.92 6.44 -2.02
C GLU A 162 32.75 7.46 -1.21
N GLY A 163 32.58 7.48 0.12
CA GLY A 163 33.21 8.44 1.00
C GLY A 163 32.56 9.82 1.03
N TYR A 164 31.37 9.98 0.45
CA TYR A 164 30.52 11.14 0.71
C TYR A 164 29.96 11.06 2.13
N ASP A 165 30.21 12.11 2.92
CA ASP A 165 29.77 12.20 4.32
C ASP A 165 28.45 12.98 4.34
N SER A 166 27.31 12.29 4.21
CA SER A 166 26.02 12.92 4.38
C SER A 166 25.72 13.09 5.88
N ASP A 167 25.22 14.25 6.28
CA ASP A 167 24.84 14.53 7.68
C ASP A 167 23.78 13.55 8.22
N SER A 168 22.96 12.94 7.35
CA SER A 168 21.97 11.93 7.71
C SER A 168 22.57 10.66 8.34
N ARG A 169 23.83 10.35 8.08
CA ARG A 169 24.54 9.21 8.69
C ARG A 169 24.88 9.42 10.16
N LYS A 170 24.97 10.68 10.62
CA LYS A 170 25.38 11.01 11.99
C LYS A 170 24.23 11.00 13.00
N GLU A 171 23.01 11.25 12.54
CA GLU A 171 21.83 11.35 13.41
C GLU A 171 21.24 9.99 13.80
N LEU A 172 21.44 8.94 12.99
CA LEU A 172 20.89 7.60 13.23
C LEU A 172 21.70 6.76 14.25
N HIS A 173 22.86 7.24 14.71
CA HIS A 173 23.74 6.53 15.65
C HIS A 173 24.02 7.30 16.94
N SER A 174 23.24 8.34 17.25
CA SER A 174 23.34 9.11 18.50
C SER A 174 22.21 8.81 19.51
#